data_84cedd787f5f5cd710e4bdb2d59cf663
#
_entry.id   84cedd787f5f5cd710e4bdb2d59cf663
#
_cell.length_a   1.000
_cell.length_b   1.000
_cell.length_c   1.000
_cell.angle_alpha   90.00
_cell.angle_beta   90.00
_cell.angle_gamma   90.00
#
_symmetry.space_group_name_H-M   'P 1'
#
loop_
_entity.id
_entity.type
_entity.pdbx_description
1 polymer ?
#
loop_
_entity_poly.entity_id
_entity_poly.type
_entity_poly.pdbx_seq_one_letter_code
_entity_poly.pdbx_strand_id
1 'polypeptide(L)'
;YNKQTKSLLIIYDNSNIDILEGGVATNLPYLSTSTSIRDKQINSVLVHDEYAYLSTAFGIVVVNMAKKEIKDTYKLSLNITSCAIQNGNIYASTTNKAEVSSGIIYASLKENLLDKANWKPYGLSNLSDSHTISAIASFKNTLFYLVSQQGIFYENNGELSRIINSSTLKYMKVIGEKLACIDNSRVFIVSDTQKFDQINLSINDISTYQTDKYWIAEGSKGLRSIQRKGSNSFEALNEPIILDGPYSNSAF
;
A
#
# COMPACT_ATOMS: atom_id res chain seq x y z
N TYR A 1 -0.13 5.40 -9.70
CA TYR A 1 0.51 5.61 -11.01
C TYR A 1 1.52 4.50 -11.30
N ASN A 2 1.47 3.95 -12.49
CA ASN A 2 2.44 2.97 -12.99
C ASN A 2 3.45 3.68 -13.92
N LYS A 3 4.71 3.72 -13.50
CA LYS A 3 5.78 4.39 -14.27
C LYS A 3 6.13 3.65 -15.56
N GLN A 4 6.02 2.32 -15.58
CA GLN A 4 6.35 1.49 -16.74
C GLN A 4 5.33 1.66 -17.87
N THR A 5 4.04 1.57 -17.53
CA THR A 5 2.94 1.74 -18.51
C THR A 5 2.53 3.19 -18.72
N LYS A 6 3.06 4.13 -17.93
CA LYS A 6 2.73 5.57 -17.90
C LYS A 6 1.22 5.80 -17.73
N SER A 7 0.56 4.95 -16.97
CA SER A 7 -0.89 4.99 -16.75
C SER A 7 -1.23 5.18 -15.27
N LEU A 8 -2.41 5.76 -15.02
CA LEU A 8 -2.98 5.95 -13.70
C LEU A 8 -4.12 4.95 -13.49
N LEU A 9 -4.07 4.18 -12.42
CA LEU A 9 -5.19 3.38 -11.96
C LEU A 9 -6.07 4.23 -11.04
N ILE A 10 -7.35 4.32 -11.35
CA ILE A 10 -8.36 5.05 -10.56
C ILE A 10 -9.33 4.01 -10.02
N ILE A 11 -9.51 4.00 -8.70
CA ILE A 11 -10.42 3.09 -8.02
C ILE A 11 -11.51 3.93 -7.35
N TYR A 12 -12.75 3.55 -7.60
CA TYR A 12 -13.92 4.22 -7.05
C TYR A 12 -14.47 3.46 -5.82
N ASP A 13 -15.20 4.14 -4.96
CA ASP A 13 -15.79 3.56 -3.75
C ASP A 13 -16.73 2.37 -4.03
N ASN A 14 -17.34 2.35 -5.22
CA ASN A 14 -18.18 1.23 -5.68
C ASN A 14 -17.37 0.07 -6.29
N SER A 15 -16.03 0.09 -6.15
CA SER A 15 -15.09 -0.87 -6.72
C SER A 15 -15.06 -0.91 -8.26
N ASN A 16 -15.56 0.13 -8.93
CA ASN A 16 -15.27 0.34 -10.33
C ASN A 16 -13.81 0.76 -10.52
N ILE A 17 -13.23 0.45 -11.66
CA ILE A 17 -11.81 0.71 -11.93
C ILE A 17 -11.69 1.36 -13.29
N ASP A 18 -10.94 2.45 -13.38
CA ASP A 18 -10.50 3.06 -14.62
C ASP A 18 -8.98 3.04 -14.74
N ILE A 19 -8.49 2.85 -15.96
CA ILE A 19 -7.09 3.06 -16.33
C ILE A 19 -7.02 4.26 -17.26
N LEU A 20 -6.36 5.32 -16.80
CA LEU A 20 -6.13 6.55 -17.58
C LEU A 20 -4.73 6.53 -18.17
N GLU A 21 -4.62 6.58 -19.50
CA GLU A 21 -3.36 6.63 -20.24
C GLU A 21 -3.50 7.60 -21.42
N GLY A 22 -2.56 8.54 -21.54
CA GLY A 22 -2.58 9.52 -22.62
C GLY A 22 -3.85 10.36 -22.71
N GLY A 23 -4.56 10.59 -21.60
CA GLY A 23 -5.83 11.31 -21.57
C GLY A 23 -7.06 10.45 -21.89
N VAL A 24 -6.88 9.16 -22.18
CA VAL A 24 -7.98 8.22 -22.49
C VAL A 24 -8.22 7.31 -21.28
N ALA A 25 -9.46 7.27 -20.78
CA ALA A 25 -9.90 6.38 -19.72
C ALA A 25 -10.46 5.08 -20.30
N THR A 26 -9.99 3.94 -19.79
CA THR A 26 -10.54 2.61 -20.08
C THR A 26 -11.19 2.07 -18.81
N ASN A 27 -12.49 1.79 -18.86
CA ASN A 27 -13.24 1.28 -17.73
C ASN A 27 -13.14 -0.25 -17.61
N LEU A 28 -12.92 -0.74 -16.40
CA LEU A 28 -12.88 -2.14 -16.02
C LEU A 28 -13.98 -2.42 -14.97
N PRO A 29 -15.23 -2.65 -15.36
CA PRO A 29 -16.36 -2.76 -14.43
C PRO A 29 -16.45 -4.12 -13.73
N TYR A 30 -15.48 -5.00 -13.88
CA TYR A 30 -15.49 -6.39 -13.40
C TYR A 30 -15.94 -6.54 -11.94
N LEU A 31 -15.34 -5.79 -11.03
CA LEU A 31 -15.73 -5.87 -9.61
C LEU A 31 -17.08 -5.19 -9.36
N SER A 32 -17.30 -3.98 -9.87
CA SER A 32 -18.53 -3.21 -9.62
C SER A 32 -19.78 -3.95 -10.08
N THR A 33 -19.71 -4.64 -11.23
CA THR A 33 -20.84 -5.36 -11.83
C THR A 33 -20.97 -6.82 -11.38
N SER A 34 -19.95 -7.40 -10.72
CA SER A 34 -20.00 -8.80 -10.29
C SER A 34 -21.13 -9.04 -9.28
N THR A 35 -21.97 -10.03 -9.54
CA THR A 35 -23.03 -10.48 -8.63
C THR A 35 -22.58 -11.62 -7.73
N SER A 36 -21.50 -12.30 -8.08
CA SER A 36 -20.94 -13.44 -7.33
C SER A 36 -20.03 -13.03 -6.18
N ILE A 37 -19.58 -11.77 -6.14
CA ILE A 37 -18.73 -11.21 -5.08
C ILE A 37 -19.60 -10.34 -4.19
N ARG A 38 -19.80 -10.78 -2.94
CA ARG A 38 -20.68 -10.08 -1.99
C ARG A 38 -20.02 -8.82 -1.43
N ASP A 39 -18.79 -8.95 -0.93
CA ASP A 39 -17.98 -7.83 -0.46
C ASP A 39 -16.88 -7.55 -1.46
N LYS A 40 -16.93 -6.38 -2.07
CA LYS A 40 -16.04 -5.96 -3.16
C LYS A 40 -15.00 -4.95 -2.70
N GLN A 41 -14.92 -4.67 -1.39
CA GLN A 41 -14.01 -3.66 -0.85
C GLN A 41 -12.58 -3.90 -1.32
N ILE A 42 -11.96 -2.85 -1.85
CA ILE A 42 -10.54 -2.80 -2.18
C ILE A 42 -9.83 -2.08 -1.05
N ASN A 43 -8.93 -2.78 -0.37
CA ASN A 43 -8.24 -2.29 0.82
C ASN A 43 -6.95 -1.54 0.49
N SER A 44 -6.20 -2.02 -0.52
CA SER A 44 -4.95 -1.41 -0.94
C SER A 44 -4.57 -1.81 -2.36
N VAL A 45 -3.58 -1.12 -2.92
CA VAL A 45 -3.04 -1.36 -4.25
C VAL A 45 -1.52 -1.45 -4.18
N LEU A 46 -0.97 -2.52 -4.73
CA LEU A 46 0.45 -2.66 -5.03
C LEU A 46 0.65 -2.60 -6.53
N VAL A 47 1.43 -1.65 -7.02
CA VAL A 47 1.87 -1.62 -8.42
C VAL A 47 3.25 -2.26 -8.51
N HIS A 48 3.38 -3.29 -9.36
CA HIS A 48 4.64 -3.99 -9.60
C HIS A 48 4.71 -4.38 -11.07
N ASP A 49 5.76 -3.97 -11.75
CA ASP A 49 5.91 -4.05 -13.20
C ASP A 49 4.67 -3.48 -13.92
N GLU A 50 4.12 -4.18 -14.91
CA GLU A 50 2.90 -3.76 -15.62
C GLU A 50 1.60 -4.13 -14.88
N TYR A 51 1.69 -4.71 -13.67
CA TYR A 51 0.52 -5.19 -12.91
C TYR A 51 0.18 -4.29 -11.72
N ALA A 52 -1.12 -4.22 -11.42
CA ALA A 52 -1.62 -3.73 -10.15
C ALA A 52 -2.30 -4.90 -9.39
N TYR A 53 -1.86 -5.15 -8.18
CA TYR A 53 -2.42 -6.15 -7.27
C TYR A 53 -3.34 -5.43 -6.29
N LEU A 54 -4.64 -5.66 -6.43
CA LEU A 54 -5.67 -5.08 -5.57
C LEU A 54 -5.95 -6.03 -4.42
N SER A 55 -5.60 -5.63 -3.22
CA SER A 55 -5.97 -6.36 -1.99
C SER A 55 -7.45 -6.14 -1.71
N THR A 56 -8.23 -7.21 -1.60
CA THR A 56 -9.69 -7.13 -1.47
C THR A 56 -10.20 -7.91 -0.27
N ALA A 57 -11.47 -7.68 0.09
CA ALA A 57 -12.14 -8.41 1.16
C ALA A 57 -12.23 -9.94 0.96
N PHE A 58 -11.94 -10.45 -0.25
CA PHE A 58 -12.04 -11.88 -0.61
C PHE A 58 -10.76 -12.50 -1.15
N GLY A 59 -9.69 -11.70 -1.32
CA GLY A 59 -8.43 -12.15 -1.91
C GLY A 59 -7.70 -11.05 -2.67
N ILE A 60 -7.13 -11.36 -3.83
CA ILE A 60 -6.35 -10.42 -4.63
C ILE A 60 -6.85 -10.42 -6.07
N VAL A 61 -7.10 -9.25 -6.62
CA VAL A 61 -7.40 -9.05 -8.05
C VAL A 61 -6.19 -8.46 -8.74
N VAL A 62 -5.76 -9.08 -9.83
CA VAL A 62 -4.60 -8.63 -10.61
C VAL A 62 -5.07 -7.95 -11.88
N VAL A 63 -4.72 -6.68 -12.02
CA VAL A 63 -4.99 -5.88 -13.21
C VAL A 63 -3.72 -5.80 -14.06
N ASN A 64 -3.80 -6.19 -15.33
CA ASN A 64 -2.75 -5.88 -16.30
C ASN A 64 -2.97 -4.45 -16.80
N MET A 65 -2.15 -3.52 -16.36
CA MET A 65 -2.30 -2.11 -16.71
C MET A 65 -1.90 -1.80 -18.16
N ALA A 66 -0.97 -2.59 -18.73
CA ALA A 66 -0.57 -2.44 -20.14
C ALA A 66 -1.68 -2.90 -21.09
N LYS A 67 -2.33 -4.02 -20.79
CA LYS A 67 -3.43 -4.57 -21.60
C LYS A 67 -4.80 -4.00 -21.23
N LYS A 68 -4.89 -3.29 -20.09
CA LYS A 68 -6.13 -2.71 -19.55
C LYS A 68 -7.21 -3.77 -19.34
N GLU A 69 -6.87 -4.85 -18.64
CA GLU A 69 -7.75 -5.99 -18.37
C GLU A 69 -7.52 -6.55 -16.97
N ILE A 70 -8.52 -7.25 -16.43
CA ILE A 70 -8.32 -8.10 -15.27
C ILE A 70 -7.59 -9.35 -15.73
N LYS A 71 -6.38 -9.56 -15.21
CA LYS A 71 -5.57 -10.74 -15.55
C LYS A 71 -6.01 -11.97 -14.76
N ASP A 72 -6.10 -11.83 -13.44
CA ASP A 72 -6.36 -12.92 -12.51
C ASP A 72 -7.19 -12.46 -11.31
N THR A 73 -7.85 -13.41 -10.65
CA THR A 73 -8.53 -13.19 -9.38
C THR A 73 -8.22 -14.35 -8.44
N TYR A 74 -7.35 -14.11 -7.47
CA TYR A 74 -6.98 -15.09 -6.44
C TYR A 74 -8.04 -15.06 -5.33
N LYS A 75 -9.04 -15.97 -5.42
CA LYS A 75 -10.13 -16.08 -4.45
C LYS A 75 -9.65 -16.85 -3.21
N LEU A 76 -9.05 -16.15 -2.26
CA LEU A 76 -8.45 -16.76 -1.08
C LEU A 76 -9.45 -16.99 0.05
N SER A 77 -10.64 -16.37 -0.02
CA SER A 77 -11.64 -16.32 1.07
C SER A 77 -11.09 -15.66 2.34
N LEU A 78 -10.13 -14.76 2.17
CA LEU A 78 -9.49 -13.97 3.21
C LEU A 78 -9.63 -12.49 2.88
N ASN A 79 -9.89 -11.68 3.88
CA ASN A 79 -9.78 -10.23 3.76
C ASN A 79 -8.30 -9.84 3.73
N ILE A 80 -7.78 -9.56 2.54
CA ILE A 80 -6.40 -9.14 2.33
C ILE A 80 -6.31 -7.63 2.53
N THR A 81 -5.48 -7.18 3.46
CA THR A 81 -5.33 -5.76 3.78
C THR A 81 -4.26 -5.08 2.95
N SER A 82 -3.17 -5.79 2.63
CA SER A 82 -2.14 -5.29 1.72
C SER A 82 -1.29 -6.42 1.16
N CYS A 83 -0.55 -6.12 0.08
CA CYS A 83 0.41 -7.03 -0.54
C CYS A 83 1.78 -6.38 -0.67
N ALA A 84 2.82 -7.23 -0.70
CA ALA A 84 4.18 -6.88 -1.05
C ALA A 84 4.79 -7.95 -1.95
N ILE A 85 5.69 -7.57 -2.84
CA ILE A 85 6.46 -8.52 -3.66
C ILE A 85 7.93 -8.35 -3.32
N GLN A 86 8.58 -9.48 -3.03
CA GLN A 86 10.00 -9.53 -2.71
C GLN A 86 10.60 -10.87 -3.08
N ASN A 87 11.77 -10.88 -3.71
CA ASN A 87 12.53 -12.09 -4.06
C ASN A 87 11.69 -13.15 -4.80
N GLY A 88 10.82 -12.71 -5.74
CA GLY A 88 9.97 -13.60 -6.54
C GLY A 88 8.79 -14.21 -5.78
N ASN A 89 8.50 -13.75 -4.57
CA ASN A 89 7.34 -14.13 -3.80
C ASN A 89 6.39 -12.95 -3.62
N ILE A 90 5.09 -13.23 -3.57
CA ILE A 90 4.06 -12.31 -3.12
C ILE A 90 3.71 -12.64 -1.67
N TYR A 91 3.66 -11.61 -0.83
CA TYR A 91 3.23 -11.67 0.55
C TYR A 91 1.93 -10.88 0.69
N ALA A 92 1.00 -11.38 1.49
CA ALA A 92 -0.27 -10.74 1.72
C ALA A 92 -0.62 -10.74 3.21
N SER A 93 -0.99 -9.58 3.75
CA SER A 93 -1.46 -9.47 5.13
C SER A 93 -2.98 -9.66 5.22
N THR A 94 -3.44 -10.29 6.30
CA THR A 94 -4.85 -10.48 6.62
C THR A 94 -5.10 -10.28 8.11
N THR A 95 -6.26 -9.74 8.44
CA THR A 95 -6.72 -9.61 9.82
C THR A 95 -7.45 -10.86 10.32
N ASN A 96 -7.72 -11.83 9.44
CA ASN A 96 -8.40 -13.09 9.80
C ASN A 96 -7.44 -14.08 10.45
N LYS A 97 -7.11 -13.86 11.72
CA LYS A 97 -6.19 -14.71 12.49
C LYS A 97 -6.75 -16.10 12.83
N ALA A 98 -8.05 -16.29 12.74
CA ALA A 98 -8.67 -17.61 12.91
C ALA A 98 -8.25 -18.58 11.79
N GLU A 99 -8.07 -18.06 10.57
CA GLU A 99 -7.63 -18.83 9.40
C GLU A 99 -6.10 -18.82 9.24
N VAL A 100 -5.48 -17.67 9.56
CA VAL A 100 -4.02 -17.47 9.41
C VAL A 100 -3.49 -16.84 10.69
N SER A 101 -3.01 -17.63 11.63
CA SER A 101 -2.57 -17.18 12.96
C SER A 101 -1.46 -16.12 12.90
N SER A 102 -0.55 -16.20 11.94
CA SER A 102 0.49 -15.19 11.71
C SER A 102 -0.05 -13.87 11.14
N GLY A 103 -1.24 -13.88 10.53
CA GLY A 103 -1.78 -12.74 9.80
C GLY A 103 -1.06 -12.46 8.47
N ILE A 104 -0.19 -13.36 8.01
CA ILE A 104 0.56 -13.23 6.76
C ILE A 104 0.53 -14.55 6.01
N ILE A 105 0.24 -14.49 4.71
CA ILE A 105 0.43 -15.60 3.77
C ILE A 105 1.40 -15.18 2.69
N TYR A 106 2.02 -16.17 2.04
CA TYR A 106 2.89 -15.94 0.90
C TYR A 106 2.76 -17.06 -0.12
N ALA A 107 3.12 -16.74 -1.37
CA ALA A 107 3.26 -17.71 -2.44
C ALA A 107 4.37 -17.30 -3.40
N SER A 108 4.97 -18.25 -4.10
CA SER A 108 5.92 -17.95 -5.17
C SER A 108 5.18 -17.47 -6.42
N LEU A 109 5.65 -16.38 -7.03
CA LEU A 109 5.11 -15.90 -8.31
C LEU A 109 5.31 -16.88 -9.48
N LYS A 110 6.09 -17.93 -9.28
CA LYS A 110 6.30 -19.02 -10.26
C LYS A 110 5.24 -20.12 -10.15
N GLU A 111 4.48 -20.14 -9.05
CA GLU A 111 3.42 -21.13 -8.82
C GLU A 111 2.08 -20.66 -9.43
N ASN A 112 1.15 -21.61 -9.53
CA ASN A 112 -0.22 -21.26 -9.91
C ASN A 112 -0.95 -20.60 -8.74
N LEU A 113 -1.01 -19.27 -8.72
CA LEU A 113 -1.62 -18.49 -7.63
C LEU A 113 -3.16 -18.57 -7.57
N LEU A 114 -3.80 -19.17 -8.60
CA LEU A 114 -5.23 -19.50 -8.56
C LEU A 114 -5.52 -20.68 -7.63
N ASP A 115 -4.53 -21.54 -7.40
CA ASP A 115 -4.62 -22.64 -6.45
C ASP A 115 -4.26 -22.16 -5.04
N LYS A 116 -5.26 -22.19 -4.14
CA LYS A 116 -5.07 -21.82 -2.73
C LYS A 116 -4.01 -22.64 -2.01
N ALA A 117 -3.76 -23.87 -2.44
CA ALA A 117 -2.76 -24.75 -1.83
C ALA A 117 -1.32 -24.21 -1.97
N ASN A 118 -1.07 -23.32 -2.93
CA ASN A 118 0.23 -22.68 -3.11
C ASN A 118 0.45 -21.48 -2.16
N TRP A 119 -0.61 -20.99 -1.51
CA TRP A 119 -0.53 -19.95 -0.50
C TRP A 119 -0.30 -20.57 0.87
N LYS A 120 0.79 -20.20 1.52
CA LYS A 120 1.23 -20.77 2.80
C LYS A 120 1.29 -19.68 3.87
N PRO A 121 1.00 -20.01 5.14
CA PRO A 121 1.27 -19.09 6.24
C PRO A 121 2.75 -18.70 6.27
N TYR A 122 3.02 -17.41 6.48
CA TYR A 122 4.37 -16.89 6.69
C TYR A 122 4.54 -16.54 8.16
N GLY A 123 5.49 -17.18 8.82
CA GLY A 123 5.76 -16.99 10.23
C GLY A 123 7.09 -16.29 10.47
N LEU A 124 7.12 -15.45 11.50
CA LEU A 124 8.33 -14.86 12.07
C LEU A 124 8.47 -15.37 13.49
N SER A 125 9.69 -15.67 13.95
CA SER A 125 9.92 -16.42 15.19
C SER A 125 9.38 -15.73 16.44
N ASN A 126 9.32 -14.40 16.45
CA ASN A 126 8.79 -13.61 17.56
C ASN A 126 7.40 -12.97 17.26
N LEU A 127 6.71 -13.45 16.24
CA LEU A 127 5.34 -13.01 15.93
C LEU A 127 4.37 -13.72 16.90
N SER A 128 3.68 -12.94 17.71
CA SER A 128 2.70 -13.43 18.69
C SER A 128 1.27 -13.06 18.29
N ASP A 129 0.29 -13.64 19.00
CA ASP A 129 -1.14 -13.34 18.78
C ASP A 129 -1.50 -11.88 19.04
N SER A 130 -0.71 -11.16 19.84
CA SER A 130 -0.89 -9.72 20.07
C SER A 130 -0.49 -8.84 18.87
N HIS A 131 0.27 -9.38 17.90
CA HIS A 131 0.65 -8.65 16.69
C HIS A 131 -0.44 -8.80 15.62
N THR A 132 -1.16 -7.74 15.31
CA THR A 132 -2.07 -7.68 14.17
C THR A 132 -1.40 -6.93 13.04
N ILE A 133 -1.04 -7.63 11.97
CA ILE A 133 -0.39 -7.06 10.80
C ILE A 133 -1.47 -6.41 9.93
N SER A 134 -1.50 -5.08 9.88
CA SER A 134 -2.49 -4.33 9.10
C SER A 134 -1.98 -3.94 7.71
N ALA A 135 -0.67 -3.86 7.52
CA ALA A 135 -0.06 -3.64 6.21
C ALA A 135 1.34 -4.27 6.12
N ILE A 136 1.72 -4.61 4.90
CA ILE A 136 3.04 -5.12 4.54
C ILE A 136 3.59 -4.36 3.33
N ALA A 137 4.87 -4.05 3.32
CA ALA A 137 5.55 -3.41 2.20
C ALA A 137 6.96 -3.98 2.02
N SER A 138 7.41 -4.10 0.78
CA SER A 138 8.81 -4.40 0.45
C SER A 138 9.55 -3.10 0.15
N PHE A 139 10.58 -2.81 0.91
CA PHE A 139 11.39 -1.62 0.75
C PHE A 139 12.87 -1.96 0.94
N LYS A 140 13.71 -1.63 -0.03
CA LYS A 140 15.16 -1.93 -0.04
C LYS A 140 15.46 -3.40 0.32
N ASN A 141 14.75 -4.30 -0.33
CA ASN A 141 14.87 -5.76 -0.14
C ASN A 141 14.63 -6.23 1.30
N THR A 142 13.82 -5.49 2.06
CA THR A 142 13.41 -5.83 3.42
C THR A 142 11.89 -5.71 3.50
N LEU A 143 11.23 -6.68 4.15
CA LEU A 143 9.81 -6.60 4.45
C LEU A 143 9.58 -5.73 5.67
N PHE A 144 8.70 -4.76 5.52
CA PHE A 144 8.23 -3.89 6.59
C PHE A 144 6.76 -4.19 6.88
N TYR A 145 6.41 -4.09 8.15
CA TYR A 145 5.10 -4.43 8.68
C TYR A 145 4.54 -3.27 9.49
N LEU A 146 3.33 -2.86 9.19
CA LEU A 146 2.54 -2.03 10.10
C LEU A 146 1.80 -2.95 11.07
N VAL A 147 2.23 -2.93 12.31
CA VAL A 147 1.58 -3.67 13.40
C VAL A 147 0.63 -2.73 14.11
N SER A 148 -0.67 -3.05 14.08
CA SER A 148 -1.72 -2.22 14.67
C SER A 148 -1.43 -1.88 16.13
N GLN A 149 -1.55 -0.59 16.47
CA GLN A 149 -1.31 -0.05 17.81
C GLN A 149 0.11 -0.22 18.36
N GLN A 150 1.06 -0.71 17.56
CA GLN A 150 2.44 -0.93 17.98
C GLN A 150 3.48 -0.19 17.14
N GLY A 151 3.18 0.10 15.87
CA GLY A 151 4.06 0.87 15.00
C GLY A 151 4.59 0.11 13.80
N ILE A 152 5.79 0.50 13.33
CA ILE A 152 6.45 -0.11 12.19
C ILE A 152 7.57 -1.03 12.65
N PHE A 153 7.53 -2.22 12.09
CA PHE A 153 8.54 -3.26 12.25
C PHE A 153 9.13 -3.60 10.88
N TYR A 154 10.29 -4.21 10.89
CA TYR A 154 10.92 -4.80 9.72
C TYR A 154 11.40 -6.22 10.05
N GLU A 155 11.56 -7.03 9.02
CA GLU A 155 12.12 -8.36 9.17
C GLU A 155 13.64 -8.30 9.26
N ASN A 156 14.16 -8.92 10.29
CA ASN A 156 15.58 -9.06 10.56
C ASN A 156 15.89 -10.51 10.94
N ASN A 157 16.50 -11.27 10.01
CA ASN A 157 16.85 -12.69 10.20
C ASN A 157 15.67 -13.56 10.69
N GLY A 158 14.48 -13.37 10.13
CA GLY A 158 13.28 -14.14 10.49
C GLY A 158 12.57 -13.66 11.76
N GLU A 159 12.92 -12.50 12.27
CA GLU A 159 12.29 -11.86 13.43
C GLU A 159 11.77 -10.46 13.13
N LEU A 160 10.77 -10.02 13.87
CA LEU A 160 10.31 -8.63 13.85
C LEU A 160 11.22 -7.75 14.71
N SER A 161 11.76 -6.71 14.10
CA SER A 161 12.50 -5.64 14.77
C SER A 161 11.76 -4.32 14.62
N ARG A 162 11.48 -3.62 15.72
CA ARG A 162 10.70 -2.38 15.66
C ARG A 162 11.59 -1.17 15.35
N ILE A 163 11.18 -0.37 14.37
CA ILE A 163 11.84 0.89 14.01
C ILE A 163 11.05 2.12 14.49
N ILE A 164 9.71 2.08 14.42
CA ILE A 164 8.85 3.20 14.84
C ILE A 164 7.89 2.68 15.92
N ASN A 165 7.87 3.32 17.07
CA ASN A 165 6.90 3.08 18.13
C ASN A 165 5.76 4.10 18.01
N SER A 166 4.58 3.66 17.58
CA SER A 166 3.38 4.50 17.48
C SER A 166 2.12 3.64 17.49
N SER A 167 1.15 4.03 18.29
CA SER A 167 -0.16 3.38 18.37
C SER A 167 -1.19 3.97 17.39
N THR A 168 -0.84 5.02 16.65
CA THR A 168 -1.78 5.82 15.85
C THR A 168 -1.50 5.77 14.35
N LEU A 169 -0.55 4.96 13.90
CA LEU A 169 -0.25 4.81 12.48
C LEU A 169 -1.44 4.23 11.71
N LYS A 170 -1.79 4.87 10.60
CA LYS A 170 -2.92 4.51 9.76
C LYS A 170 -2.51 3.65 8.59
N TYR A 171 -1.44 4.03 7.90
CA TYR A 171 -0.95 3.29 6.75
C TYR A 171 0.53 3.55 6.49
N MET A 172 1.09 2.72 5.62
CA MET A 172 2.46 2.80 5.16
C MET A 172 2.50 2.52 3.65
N LYS A 173 3.35 3.26 2.92
CA LYS A 173 3.57 3.01 1.49
C LYS A 173 4.99 3.37 1.06
N VAL A 174 5.47 2.70 0.03
CA VAL A 174 6.74 3.05 -0.62
C VAL A 174 6.53 4.25 -1.54
N ILE A 175 7.35 5.27 -1.38
CA ILE A 175 7.35 6.50 -2.18
C ILE A 175 8.75 6.74 -2.75
N GLY A 176 8.99 6.27 -3.97
CA GLY A 176 10.32 6.28 -4.56
C GLY A 176 11.31 5.46 -3.72
N GLU A 177 12.39 6.10 -3.27
CA GLU A 177 13.46 5.50 -2.48
C GLU A 177 13.25 5.64 -0.95
N LYS A 178 12.01 5.81 -0.52
CA LYS A 178 11.63 5.99 0.89
C LYS A 178 10.38 5.17 1.20
N LEU A 179 10.19 4.88 2.50
CA LEU A 179 8.95 4.34 3.01
C LEU A 179 8.28 5.42 3.87
N ALA A 180 7.08 5.85 3.48
CA ALA A 180 6.28 6.79 4.24
C ALA A 180 5.32 6.04 5.16
N CYS A 181 5.27 6.47 6.42
CA CYS A 181 4.32 5.97 7.41
C CYS A 181 3.57 7.15 8.01
N ILE A 182 2.24 7.11 7.98
CA ILE A 182 1.40 8.26 8.30
C ILE A 182 0.48 7.95 9.49
N ASP A 183 0.43 8.86 10.43
CA ASP A 183 -0.58 8.90 11.49
C ASP A 183 -1.44 10.19 11.41
N ASN A 184 -2.24 10.47 12.44
CA ASN A 184 -3.14 11.62 12.44
C ASN A 184 -2.43 12.99 12.42
N SER A 185 -1.18 13.05 12.88
CA SER A 185 -0.46 14.31 13.15
C SER A 185 1.00 14.27 12.73
N ARG A 186 1.49 13.11 12.27
CA ARG A 186 2.90 12.91 11.94
C ARG A 186 3.06 12.08 10.69
N VAL A 187 4.15 12.34 10.00
CA VAL A 187 4.65 11.54 8.90
C VAL A 187 6.06 11.08 9.25
N PHE A 188 6.33 9.81 9.11
CA PHE A 188 7.66 9.24 9.23
C PHE A 188 8.16 8.87 7.83
N ILE A 189 9.34 9.34 7.49
CA ILE A 189 10.02 9.03 6.22
C ILE A 189 11.20 8.12 6.53
N VAL A 190 11.01 6.84 6.34
CA VAL A 190 12.03 5.81 6.60
C VAL A 190 12.97 5.73 5.40
N SER A 191 14.26 5.84 5.68
CA SER A 191 15.35 5.77 4.68
C SER A 191 16.02 4.40 4.62
N ASP A 192 16.06 3.71 5.75
CA ASP A 192 16.56 2.33 5.94
C ASP A 192 16.05 1.75 7.26
N THR A 193 16.50 0.57 7.65
CA THR A 193 16.06 -0.12 8.89
C THR A 193 16.50 0.55 10.19
N GLN A 194 17.34 1.58 10.11
CA GLN A 194 17.88 2.27 11.32
C GLN A 194 17.60 3.77 11.29
N LYS A 195 17.10 4.31 10.17
CA LYS A 195 17.00 5.75 9.97
C LYS A 195 15.64 6.17 9.44
N PHE A 196 15.01 7.09 10.15
CA PHE A 196 13.82 7.79 9.69
C PHE A 196 13.85 9.27 10.11
N ASP A 197 13.13 10.10 9.36
CA ASP A 197 12.80 11.47 9.74
C ASP A 197 11.34 11.51 10.19
N GLN A 198 11.00 12.38 11.13
CA GLN A 198 9.64 12.63 11.57
C GLN A 198 9.24 14.05 11.21
N ILE A 199 8.06 14.21 10.64
CA ILE A 199 7.45 15.51 10.34
C ILE A 199 6.17 15.62 11.15
N ASN A 200 6.02 16.71 11.90
CA ASN A 200 4.76 17.00 12.60
C ASN A 200 3.83 17.72 11.64
N LEU A 201 3.10 16.94 10.86
CA LEU A 201 2.20 17.43 9.84
C LEU A 201 1.02 16.47 9.71
N SER A 202 -0.20 17.01 9.77
CA SER A 202 -1.43 16.25 9.55
C SER A 202 -1.72 16.21 8.05
N ILE A 203 -1.56 15.04 7.45
CA ILE A 203 -1.83 14.80 6.04
C ILE A 203 -2.62 13.51 5.85
N ASN A 204 -3.31 13.41 4.73
CA ASN A 204 -4.02 12.20 4.33
C ASN A 204 -3.16 11.29 3.47
N ASP A 205 -2.30 11.86 2.62
CA ASP A 205 -1.41 11.09 1.77
C ASP A 205 -0.16 11.88 1.38
N ILE A 206 0.87 11.16 0.91
CA ILE A 206 2.15 11.71 0.45
C ILE A 206 2.65 10.95 -0.77
N SER A 207 3.26 11.65 -1.71
CA SER A 207 3.96 11.07 -2.85
C SER A 207 5.24 11.84 -3.13
N THR A 208 6.25 11.19 -3.69
CA THR A 208 7.48 11.86 -4.14
C THR A 208 7.44 12.11 -5.64
N TYR A 209 7.96 13.25 -6.08
CA TYR A 209 8.13 13.55 -7.51
C TYR A 209 9.58 13.89 -7.87
N GLN A 210 10.40 14.22 -6.89
CA GLN A 210 11.84 14.42 -7.01
C GLN A 210 12.52 14.03 -5.69
N THR A 211 13.84 13.91 -5.70
CA THR A 211 14.61 13.67 -4.47
C THR A 211 14.30 14.75 -3.43
N ASP A 212 13.89 14.31 -2.23
CA ASP A 212 13.53 15.15 -1.10
C ASP A 212 12.42 16.20 -1.36
N LYS A 213 11.64 16.00 -2.44
CA LYS A 213 10.44 16.80 -2.74
C LYS A 213 9.21 15.92 -2.80
N TYR A 214 8.15 16.35 -2.14
CA TYR A 214 6.95 15.58 -1.94
C TYR A 214 5.71 16.40 -2.26
N TRP A 215 4.72 15.74 -2.86
CA TRP A 215 3.34 16.18 -2.84
C TRP A 215 2.66 15.62 -1.60
N ILE A 216 1.90 16.45 -0.90
CA ILE A 216 1.10 16.07 0.26
C ILE A 216 -0.34 16.46 0.06
N ALA A 217 -1.26 15.60 0.51
CA ALA A 217 -2.69 15.86 0.56
C ALA A 217 -3.07 16.22 2.00
N GLU A 218 -3.50 17.46 2.23
CA GLU A 218 -3.84 18.00 3.56
C GLU A 218 -5.37 18.04 3.81
N GLY A 219 -6.12 17.06 3.31
CA GLY A 219 -7.57 17.01 3.42
C GLY A 219 -8.24 18.23 2.77
N SER A 220 -9.06 18.96 3.52
CA SER A 220 -9.77 20.15 3.02
C SER A 220 -8.85 21.31 2.62
N LYS A 221 -7.57 21.26 2.99
CA LYS A 221 -6.60 22.28 2.57
C LYS A 221 -6.06 22.07 1.16
N GLY A 222 -6.31 20.91 0.55
CA GLY A 222 -5.90 20.59 -0.81
C GLY A 222 -4.51 19.96 -0.92
N LEU A 223 -3.86 20.15 -2.07
CA LEU A 223 -2.55 19.62 -2.40
C LEU A 223 -1.47 20.69 -2.23
N ARG A 224 -0.34 20.31 -1.66
CA ARG A 224 0.82 21.18 -1.52
C ARG A 224 2.10 20.40 -1.77
N SER A 225 3.10 21.07 -2.36
CA SER A 225 4.44 20.49 -2.44
C SER A 225 5.32 21.01 -1.30
N ILE A 226 6.13 20.10 -0.75
CA ILE A 226 7.10 20.39 0.31
C ILE A 226 8.48 19.86 -0.09
N GLN A 227 9.52 20.49 0.43
CA GLN A 227 10.90 20.05 0.26
C GLN A 227 11.57 19.83 1.62
N ARG A 228 12.34 18.75 1.73
CA ARG A 228 13.20 18.51 2.89
C ARG A 228 14.39 19.48 2.87
N LYS A 229 14.66 20.12 4.01
CA LYS A 229 15.79 21.05 4.21
C LYS A 229 16.84 20.48 5.19
N GLY A 230 16.53 19.41 5.88
CA GLY A 230 17.42 18.76 6.85
C GLY A 230 16.68 17.66 7.59
N SER A 231 17.28 17.12 8.66
CA SER A 231 16.59 16.16 9.51
C SER A 231 15.37 16.83 10.16
N ASN A 232 14.20 16.22 10.00
CA ASN A 232 12.93 16.68 10.57
C ASN A 232 12.52 18.12 10.18
N SER A 233 13.09 18.68 9.11
CA SER A 233 12.79 20.06 8.64
C SER A 233 12.33 20.03 7.20
N PHE A 234 11.15 20.64 6.96
CA PHE A 234 10.52 20.73 5.65
C PHE A 234 10.02 22.16 5.41
N GLU A 235 10.07 22.58 4.17
CA GLU A 235 9.61 23.87 3.70
C GLU A 235 8.53 23.68 2.65
N ALA A 236 7.46 24.46 2.73
CA ALA A 236 6.45 24.51 1.68
C ALA A 236 7.04 25.21 0.44
N LEU A 237 6.82 24.62 -0.73
CA LEU A 237 7.30 25.19 -2.01
C LEU A 237 6.23 26.02 -2.71
N ASN A 238 4.97 25.83 -2.36
CA ASN A 238 3.84 26.57 -2.92
C ASN A 238 2.71 26.67 -1.89
N GLU A 239 1.79 27.60 -2.11
CA GLU A 239 0.51 27.61 -1.41
C GLU A 239 -0.32 26.37 -1.78
N PRO A 240 -1.21 25.91 -0.89
CA PRO A 240 -2.07 24.78 -1.17
C PRO A 240 -2.90 24.98 -2.43
N ILE A 241 -2.94 23.97 -3.31
CA ILE A 241 -3.81 23.96 -4.47
C ILE A 241 -5.14 23.35 -4.03
N ILE A 242 -6.17 24.19 -3.96
CA ILE A 242 -7.54 23.73 -3.66
C ILE A 242 -8.15 23.26 -4.99
N LEU A 243 -8.56 22.02 -5.05
CA LEU A 243 -9.25 21.47 -6.22
C LEU A 243 -10.74 21.84 -6.15
N ASP A 244 -11.28 22.36 -7.24
CA ASP A 244 -12.72 22.55 -7.39
C ASP A 244 -13.40 21.19 -7.54
N GLY A 245 -14.20 20.81 -6.55
CA GLY A 245 -14.91 19.52 -6.54
C GLY A 245 -14.80 18.75 -5.23
N PRO A 246 -15.26 17.51 -5.18
CA PRO A 246 -15.09 16.69 -4.00
C PRO A 246 -13.60 16.49 -3.72
N TYR A 247 -13.19 16.81 -2.49
CA TYR A 247 -11.79 16.79 -2.08
C TYR A 247 -11.19 15.39 -2.24
N SER A 248 -10.04 15.32 -2.90
CA SER A 248 -9.26 14.09 -2.93
C SER A 248 -8.58 13.88 -1.57
N ASN A 249 -8.78 12.70 -1.00
CA ASN A 249 -8.09 12.29 0.23
C ASN A 249 -6.73 11.63 -0.05
N SER A 250 -6.34 11.50 -1.31
CA SER A 250 -5.12 10.80 -1.73
C SER A 250 -4.24 11.69 -2.60
N ALA A 251 -2.94 11.66 -2.35
CA ALA A 251 -1.93 12.19 -3.25
C ALA A 251 -1.53 11.10 -4.26
N PHE A 252 -1.41 11.47 -5.51
CA PHE A 252 -1.13 10.57 -6.65
C PHE A 252 0.29 10.02 -6.70
#